data_4368bb7cd1feb495a4e08348f720fe6e
#
_entry.id   4368bb7cd1feb495a4e08348f720fe6e
#
_cell.length_a   1.000
_cell.length_b   1.000
_cell.length_c   1.000
_cell.angle_alpha   90.00
_cell.angle_beta   90.00
_cell.angle_gamma   90.00
#
_symmetry.space_group_name_H-M   'P 1'
#
loop_
_entity.id
_entity.type
_entity.pdbx_description
1 polymer ?
#
loop_
_entity_poly.entity_id
_entity_poly.type
_entity_poly.pdbx_seq_one_letter_code
_entity_poly.pdbx_strand_id
1 'polypeptide(L)'
;MTDDKLEAAIARGARAKALMESELLKEVFAQIESDYIAGWRHTSARDTDARERLWLAVQVLGLVKDHLVIVANDGKLAQAELDKLRDLAA
;
A
#
# COMPACT_ATOMS: atom_id res chain seq x y z
N MET A 1 -13.97 12.04 -15.92
CA MET A 1 -12.50 11.99 -15.90
C MET A 1 -11.99 11.96 -17.33
N THR A 2 -10.92 12.67 -17.63
CA THR A 2 -10.33 12.68 -18.99
C THR A 2 -9.52 11.42 -19.24
N ASP A 3 -9.34 11.05 -20.51
CA ASP A 3 -8.53 9.88 -20.90
C ASP A 3 -7.11 9.97 -20.33
N ASP A 4 -6.49 11.16 -20.34
CA ASP A 4 -5.15 11.36 -19.80
C ASP A 4 -5.08 11.05 -18.29
N LYS A 5 -6.11 11.43 -17.54
CA LYS A 5 -6.19 11.12 -16.10
C LYS A 5 -6.40 9.63 -15.87
N LEU A 6 -7.22 8.98 -16.68
CA LEU A 6 -7.44 7.53 -16.62
C LEU A 6 -6.13 6.78 -16.92
N GLU A 7 -5.44 7.17 -17.99
CA GLU A 7 -4.17 6.56 -18.35
C GLU A 7 -3.10 6.75 -17.27
N ALA A 8 -3.04 7.93 -16.65
CA ALA A 8 -2.13 8.21 -15.54
C ALA A 8 -2.44 7.32 -14.33
N ALA A 9 -3.73 7.15 -14.00
CA ALA A 9 -4.16 6.29 -12.90
C ALA A 9 -3.83 4.82 -13.19
N ILE A 10 -4.00 4.37 -14.42
CA ILE A 10 -3.65 3.01 -14.86
C ILE A 10 -2.15 2.76 -14.70
N ALA A 11 -1.33 3.69 -15.19
CA ALA A 11 0.13 3.58 -15.07
C ALA A 11 0.60 3.56 -13.62
N ARG A 12 0.01 4.42 -12.77
CA ARG A 12 0.30 4.45 -11.33
C ARG A 12 -0.11 3.15 -10.65
N GLY A 13 -1.28 2.64 -11.00
CA GLY A 13 -1.78 1.37 -10.47
C GLY A 13 -0.88 0.19 -10.82
N ALA A 14 -0.38 0.15 -12.05
CA ALA A 14 0.56 -0.88 -12.50
C ALA A 14 1.87 -0.83 -11.71
N ARG A 15 2.38 0.38 -11.42
CA ARG A 15 3.58 0.55 -10.59
C ARG A 15 3.35 0.12 -9.15
N ALA A 16 2.20 0.45 -8.58
CA ALA A 16 1.83 0.01 -7.23
C ALA A 16 1.75 -1.51 -7.14
N LYS A 17 1.12 -2.13 -8.14
CA LYS A 17 1.02 -3.59 -8.23
C LYS A 17 2.41 -4.24 -8.33
N ALA A 18 3.30 -3.69 -9.15
CA ALA A 18 4.66 -4.19 -9.30
C ALA A 18 5.43 -4.13 -7.97
N LEU A 19 5.28 -3.03 -7.21
CA LEU A 19 5.88 -2.91 -5.89
C LEU A 19 5.33 -3.96 -4.92
N MET A 20 4.02 -4.18 -4.92
CA MET A 20 3.37 -5.17 -4.04
C MET A 20 3.80 -6.61 -4.38
N GLU A 21 4.16 -6.88 -5.62
CA GLU A 21 4.63 -8.19 -6.08
C GLU A 21 6.13 -8.37 -5.90
N SER A 22 6.87 -7.32 -5.55
CA SER A 22 8.31 -7.39 -5.31
C SER A 22 8.62 -8.25 -4.10
N GLU A 23 9.36 -9.33 -4.31
CA GLU A 23 9.79 -10.21 -3.21
C GLU A 23 10.64 -9.46 -2.19
N LEU A 24 11.57 -8.61 -2.67
CA LEU A 24 12.40 -7.82 -1.79
C LEU A 24 11.57 -6.87 -0.91
N LEU A 25 10.60 -6.18 -1.51
CA LEU A 25 9.75 -5.26 -0.75
C LEU A 25 8.93 -6.00 0.31
N LYS A 26 8.37 -7.16 -0.05
CA LYS A 26 7.66 -8.02 0.91
C LYS A 26 8.56 -8.43 2.07
N GLU A 27 9.78 -8.84 1.78
CA GLU A 27 10.76 -9.23 2.81
C GLU A 27 11.09 -8.05 3.72
N VAL A 28 11.33 -6.87 3.15
CA VAL A 28 11.65 -5.66 3.92
C VAL A 28 10.50 -5.29 4.85
N PHE A 29 9.27 -5.27 4.35
CA PHE A 29 8.10 -4.97 5.18
C PHE A 29 7.93 -6.00 6.30
N ALA A 30 8.07 -7.28 5.99
CA ALA A 30 7.96 -8.35 6.98
C ALA A 30 9.04 -8.23 8.06
N GLN A 31 10.26 -7.88 7.67
CA GLN A 31 11.36 -7.70 8.61
C GLN A 31 11.12 -6.50 9.54
N ILE A 32 10.68 -5.37 8.99
CA ILE A 32 10.39 -4.17 9.79
C ILE A 32 9.27 -4.46 10.79
N GLU A 33 8.19 -5.10 10.33
CA GLU A 33 7.07 -5.48 11.19
C GLU A 33 7.53 -6.40 12.32
N SER A 34 8.32 -7.42 11.99
CA SER A 34 8.88 -8.35 12.96
C SER A 34 9.76 -7.63 13.99
N ASP A 35 10.59 -6.67 13.55
CA ASP A 35 11.46 -5.90 14.43
C ASP A 35 10.64 -5.04 15.41
N TYR A 36 9.58 -4.39 14.93
CA TYR A 36 8.71 -3.58 15.78
C TYR A 36 7.95 -4.44 16.80
N ILE A 37 7.46 -5.59 16.39
CA ILE A 37 6.76 -6.52 17.29
C ILE A 37 7.72 -7.07 18.35
N ALA A 38 8.93 -7.43 17.95
CA ALA A 38 9.98 -7.88 18.89
C ALA A 38 10.33 -6.77 19.88
N GLY A 39 10.49 -5.54 19.40
CA GLY A 39 10.73 -4.38 20.24
C GLY A 39 9.60 -4.16 21.25
N TRP A 40 8.35 -4.28 20.80
CA TRP A 40 7.18 -4.16 21.67
C TRP A 40 7.18 -5.23 22.77
N ARG A 41 7.49 -6.47 22.43
CA ARG A 41 7.56 -7.59 23.39
C ARG A 41 8.62 -7.39 24.46
N HIS A 42 9.69 -6.66 24.14
CA HIS A 42 10.78 -6.38 25.06
C HIS A 42 10.56 -5.12 25.91
N THR A 43 9.50 -4.36 25.66
CA THR A 43 9.18 -3.19 26.48
C THR A 43 8.65 -3.63 27.85
N SER A 44 8.97 -2.83 28.88
CA SER A 44 8.33 -2.99 30.18
C SER A 44 6.83 -2.62 30.07
N ALA A 45 5.98 -3.32 30.79
CA ALA A 45 4.54 -3.00 30.86
C ALA A 45 4.29 -1.57 31.36
N ARG A 46 5.24 -1.00 32.10
CA ARG A 46 5.15 0.37 32.64
C ARG A 46 5.65 1.44 31.66
N ASP A 47 6.39 1.02 30.63
CA ASP A 47 6.91 1.95 29.61
C ASP A 47 5.85 2.18 28.53
N THR A 48 4.80 2.90 28.90
CA THR A 48 3.66 3.15 28.02
C THR A 48 4.04 3.95 26.78
N ASP A 49 4.98 4.89 26.90
CA ASP A 49 5.43 5.72 25.75
C ASP A 49 6.13 4.87 24.70
N ALA A 50 7.07 4.00 25.10
CA ALA A 50 7.75 3.12 24.16
C ALA A 50 6.78 2.15 23.49
N ARG A 51 5.86 1.57 24.26
CA ARG A 51 4.85 0.64 23.75
C ARG A 51 3.94 1.31 22.73
N GLU A 52 3.48 2.53 23.04
CA GLU A 52 2.60 3.30 22.16
C GLU A 52 3.32 3.66 20.84
N ARG A 53 4.57 4.10 20.91
CA ARG A 53 5.37 4.42 19.70
C ARG A 53 5.52 3.22 18.79
N LEU A 54 5.81 2.05 19.34
CA LEU A 54 5.96 0.82 18.56
C LEU A 54 4.63 0.38 17.95
N TRP A 55 3.52 0.52 18.70
CA TRP A 55 2.19 0.25 18.20
C TRP A 55 1.86 1.15 17.01
N LEU A 56 2.11 2.47 17.15
CA LEU A 56 1.91 3.44 16.08
C LEU A 56 2.76 3.11 14.85
N ALA A 57 4.01 2.70 15.05
CA ALA A 57 4.91 2.31 13.95
C ALA A 57 4.34 1.15 13.13
N VAL A 58 3.79 0.14 13.80
CA VAL A 58 3.13 -1.00 13.12
C VAL A 58 1.89 -0.53 12.37
N GLN A 59 1.09 0.36 12.95
CA GLN A 59 -0.10 0.91 12.29
C GLN A 59 0.28 1.71 11.04
N VAL A 60 1.31 2.55 11.11
CA VAL A 60 1.78 3.34 9.96
C VAL A 60 2.28 2.42 8.85
N LEU A 61 3.00 1.36 9.19
CA LEU A 61 3.46 0.37 8.21
C LEU A 61 2.27 -0.26 7.47
N GLY A 62 1.21 -0.61 8.19
CA GLY A 62 -0.02 -1.13 7.61
C GLY A 62 -0.70 -0.12 6.68
N LEU A 63 -0.71 1.17 7.06
CA LEU A 63 -1.27 2.23 6.22
C LEU A 63 -0.51 2.40 4.91
N VAL A 64 0.81 2.25 4.92
CA VAL A 64 1.63 2.31 3.70
C VAL A 64 1.23 1.17 2.76
N LYS A 65 1.10 -0.05 3.27
CA LYS A 65 0.65 -1.20 2.48
C LYS A 65 -0.75 -0.97 1.90
N ASP A 66 -1.68 -0.51 2.73
CA ASP A 66 -3.06 -0.23 2.32
C ASP A 66 -3.11 0.80 1.21
N HIS A 67 -2.25 1.82 1.28
CA HIS A 67 -2.20 2.86 0.26
C HIS A 67 -1.76 2.32 -1.11
N LEU A 68 -0.81 1.39 -1.13
CA LEU A 68 -0.41 0.70 -2.36
C LEU A 68 -1.58 -0.08 -2.96
N VAL A 69 -2.36 -0.76 -2.12
CA VAL A 69 -3.56 -1.48 -2.56
C VAL A 69 -4.58 -0.52 -3.16
N ILE A 70 -4.80 0.63 -2.53
CA ILE A 70 -5.72 1.67 -3.03
C ILE A 70 -5.29 2.15 -4.41
N VAL A 71 -4.00 2.48 -4.58
CA VAL A 71 -3.48 2.96 -5.87
C VAL A 71 -3.63 1.89 -6.95
N ALA A 72 -3.34 0.63 -6.63
CA ALA A 72 -3.52 -0.48 -7.57
C ALA A 72 -4.99 -0.67 -7.96
N ASN A 73 -5.90 -0.57 -7.01
CA ASN A 73 -7.35 -0.68 -7.27
C ASN A 73 -7.87 0.49 -8.09
N ASP A 74 -7.41 1.71 -7.82
CA ASP A 74 -7.76 2.89 -8.62
C ASP A 74 -7.35 2.71 -10.07
N GLY A 75 -6.20 2.10 -10.32
CA GLY A 75 -5.74 1.76 -11.66
C GLY A 75 -6.65 0.77 -12.36
N LYS A 76 -7.13 -0.25 -11.66
CA LYS A 76 -8.09 -1.24 -12.20
C LYS A 76 -9.42 -0.59 -12.54
N LEU A 77 -9.93 0.27 -11.67
CA LEU A 77 -11.18 1.01 -11.92
C LEU A 77 -11.04 1.95 -13.11
N ALA A 78 -9.90 2.64 -13.22
CA ALA A 78 -9.62 3.52 -14.35
C ALA A 78 -9.55 2.73 -15.67
N GLN A 79 -8.96 1.54 -15.65
CA GLN A 79 -8.89 0.67 -16.83
C GLN A 79 -10.30 0.23 -17.26
N ALA A 80 -11.13 -0.16 -16.32
CA ALA A 80 -12.51 -0.55 -16.60
C ALA A 80 -13.32 0.61 -17.20
N GLU A 81 -13.14 1.82 -16.66
CA GLU A 81 -13.81 3.02 -17.20
C GLU A 81 -13.32 3.34 -18.60
N LEU A 82 -12.01 3.27 -18.85
CA LEU A 82 -11.44 3.53 -20.18
C LEU A 82 -11.93 2.51 -21.22
N ASP A 83 -11.98 1.25 -20.85
CA ASP A 83 -12.47 0.17 -21.72
C ASP A 83 -13.95 0.42 -22.08
N LYS A 84 -14.76 0.84 -21.12
CA LYS A 84 -16.16 1.18 -21.33
C LYS A 84 -16.33 2.36 -22.28
N LEU A 85 -15.51 3.39 -22.13
CA LEU A 85 -15.53 4.55 -23.02
C LEU A 85 -15.12 4.18 -24.45
N ARG A 86 -14.13 3.33 -24.60
CA ARG A 86 -13.69 2.83 -25.91
C ARG A 86 -14.75 1.98 -26.60
N ASP A 87 -15.47 1.15 -25.84
CA ASP A 87 -16.58 0.35 -26.36
C ASP A 87 -17.73 1.23 -26.83
N LEU A 88 -18.01 2.32 -26.11
CA LEU A 88 -19.04 3.28 -26.52
C LEU A 88 -18.67 4.09 -27.75
N ALA A 89 -17.37 4.27 -27.99
CA ALA A 89 -16.84 5.01 -29.15
C ALA A 89 -16.70 4.17 -30.42
N ALA A 90 -16.71 2.86 -30.27
CA ALA A 90 -16.53 1.91 -31.37
C ALA A 90 -17.72 1.81 -32.32
#